data_5851830cf2b753b0c3b20eb493c6cfc1
#
_entry.id   5851830cf2b753b0c3b20eb493c6cfc1
#
_cell.length_a   1.000
_cell.length_b   1.000
_cell.length_c   1.000
_cell.angle_alpha   90.00
_cell.angle_beta   90.00
_cell.angle_gamma   90.00
#
_symmetry.space_group_name_H-M   'P 1'
#
loop_
_entity.id
_entity.type
_entity.pdbx_description
1 polymer ?
#
loop_
_entity_poly.entity_id
_entity_poly.type
_entity_poly.pdbx_seq_one_letter_code
_entity_poly.pdbx_strand_id
1 'polypeptide(L)'
;MTKSVRVVQSKLGRKVAASSPPALVVVPAVSKVPAAAGANHTIWDRPGYLVRRLHQIHVAMFSARVADGQVTPVQFGLLSILISRPGIDQATLGAELGLDPANVAEILRRLEDRNLLTRVVDPQNRRRKLC
;
A
#
# COMPACT_ATOMS: atom_id res chain seq x y z
N MET A 1 -1.95 3.96 -35.87
CA MET A 1 -0.83 3.06 -35.44
C MET A 1 -1.07 2.66 -34.00
N THR A 2 -1.68 1.50 -33.82
CA THR A 2 -2.15 1.01 -32.51
C THR A 2 -1.01 0.19 -31.89
N LYS A 3 -0.33 0.72 -30.87
CA LYS A 3 0.67 -0.07 -30.11
C LYS A 3 -0.08 -1.03 -29.18
N SER A 4 -0.07 -2.29 -29.58
CA SER A 4 -0.57 -3.42 -28.78
C SER A 4 0.27 -3.57 -27.52
N VAL A 5 -0.37 -3.52 -26.36
CA VAL A 5 0.24 -3.80 -25.07
C VAL A 5 0.39 -5.31 -24.93
N ARG A 6 1.61 -5.80 -24.95
CA ARG A 6 1.92 -7.20 -24.67
C ARG A 6 1.99 -7.42 -23.17
N VAL A 7 0.95 -7.99 -22.61
CA VAL A 7 0.96 -8.51 -21.24
C VAL A 7 1.76 -9.81 -21.26
N VAL A 8 2.89 -9.86 -20.58
CA VAL A 8 3.62 -11.10 -20.34
C VAL A 8 2.86 -11.87 -19.27
N GLN A 9 1.98 -12.77 -19.70
CA GLN A 9 1.34 -13.75 -18.82
C GLN A 9 2.34 -14.87 -18.52
N SER A 10 2.94 -14.85 -17.33
CA SER A 10 3.56 -16.04 -16.80
C SER A 10 2.47 -17.00 -16.32
N LYS A 11 2.45 -18.20 -16.90
CA LYS A 11 1.57 -19.32 -16.52
C LYS A 11 1.87 -19.75 -15.08
N LEU A 12 1.15 -19.22 -14.11
CA LEU A 12 0.96 -19.87 -12.82
C LEU A 12 -0.53 -19.91 -12.52
N GLY A 13 -1.17 -21.00 -12.95
CA GLY A 13 -2.54 -21.30 -12.63
C GLY A 13 -2.68 -21.63 -11.14
N ARG A 14 -3.07 -20.64 -10.33
CA ARG A 14 -3.65 -20.87 -9.03
C ARG A 14 -4.83 -19.91 -8.88
N LYS A 15 -6.01 -20.48 -8.99
CA LYS A 15 -7.30 -19.81 -8.74
C LYS A 15 -7.31 -19.38 -7.27
N VAL A 16 -6.93 -18.12 -7.00
CA VAL A 16 -7.08 -17.51 -5.68
C VAL A 16 -8.52 -17.07 -5.59
N ALA A 17 -9.25 -17.67 -4.65
CA ALA A 17 -10.60 -17.22 -4.32
C ALA A 17 -10.57 -15.74 -3.93
N ALA A 18 -11.46 -14.95 -4.53
CA ALA A 18 -11.63 -13.55 -4.20
C ALA A 18 -12.07 -13.43 -2.74
N SER A 19 -11.13 -13.17 -1.84
CA SER A 19 -11.47 -12.75 -0.48
C SER A 19 -11.92 -11.30 -0.54
N SER A 20 -13.12 -11.05 -0.02
CA SER A 20 -13.62 -9.68 0.17
C SER A 20 -12.58 -8.85 0.92
N PRO A 21 -12.38 -7.58 0.54
CA PRO A 21 -11.45 -6.71 1.27
C PRO A 21 -11.89 -6.61 2.73
N PRO A 22 -10.94 -6.60 3.68
CA PRO A 22 -11.27 -6.41 5.09
C PRO A 22 -12.02 -5.08 5.23
N ALA A 23 -13.13 -5.11 5.93
CA ALA A 23 -13.90 -3.92 6.25
C ALA A 23 -12.96 -2.87 6.88
N LEU A 24 -13.01 -1.65 6.38
CA LEU A 24 -12.28 -0.52 6.96
C LEU A 24 -12.63 -0.47 8.45
N VAL A 25 -11.65 -0.76 9.29
CA VAL A 25 -11.75 -0.54 10.73
C VAL A 25 -11.76 0.99 10.91
N VAL A 26 -12.97 1.54 11.01
CA VAL A 26 -13.14 2.92 11.46
C VAL A 26 -12.68 2.93 12.91
N VAL A 27 -11.46 3.41 13.15
CA VAL A 27 -10.97 3.64 14.51
C VAL A 27 -11.83 4.77 15.07
N PRO A 28 -12.68 4.53 16.11
CA PRO A 28 -13.46 5.59 16.70
C PRO A 28 -12.51 6.66 17.21
N ALA A 29 -12.90 7.94 17.04
CA ALA A 29 -12.16 9.05 17.60
C ALA A 29 -11.86 8.75 19.06
N VAL A 30 -10.57 8.72 19.42
CA VAL A 30 -10.13 8.47 20.79
C VAL A 30 -10.64 9.61 21.66
N SER A 31 -11.83 9.41 22.22
CA SER A 31 -12.33 10.25 23.30
C SER A 31 -11.33 10.15 24.45
N LYS A 32 -10.86 11.30 24.95
CA LYS A 32 -9.90 11.53 26.04
C LYS A 32 -9.60 10.26 26.85
N VAL A 33 -8.43 9.67 26.63
CA VAL A 33 -7.89 8.65 27.51
C VAL A 33 -7.74 9.31 28.89
N PRO A 34 -8.45 8.84 29.94
CA PRO A 34 -8.24 9.38 31.27
C PRO A 34 -6.77 9.18 31.63
N ALA A 35 -6.12 10.26 32.07
CA ALA A 35 -4.77 10.17 32.60
C ALA A 35 -4.82 9.25 33.81
N ALA A 36 -4.32 8.01 33.66
CA ALA A 36 -4.14 7.10 34.78
C ALA A 36 -3.12 7.72 35.71
N ALA A 37 -3.59 8.35 36.76
CA ALA A 37 -2.76 8.87 37.82
C ALA A 37 -2.05 7.68 38.51
N GLY A 38 -0.70 7.66 38.51
CA GLY A 38 0.07 6.86 39.42
C GLY A 38 0.83 5.64 38.92
N ALA A 39 0.78 5.28 37.66
CA ALA A 39 1.69 4.26 37.13
C ALA A 39 2.91 4.94 36.52
N ASN A 40 4.13 4.57 36.95
CA ASN A 40 5.40 4.90 36.28
C ASN A 40 5.41 4.22 34.92
N HIS A 41 4.60 4.74 33.96
CA HIS A 41 4.63 4.25 32.60
C HIS A 41 5.95 4.63 31.96
N THR A 42 6.79 3.65 31.75
CA THR A 42 7.99 3.83 30.95
C THR A 42 7.59 4.07 29.50
N ILE A 43 8.49 4.66 28.70
CA ILE A 43 8.23 4.84 27.26
C ILE A 43 7.89 3.52 26.57
N TRP A 44 8.41 2.42 27.11
CA TRP A 44 8.27 1.06 26.59
C TRP A 44 6.82 0.53 26.66
N ASP A 45 6.01 1.05 27.57
CA ASP A 45 4.61 0.66 27.77
C ASP A 45 3.64 1.53 26.99
N ARG A 46 4.15 2.55 26.28
CA ARG A 46 3.32 3.48 25.51
C ARG A 46 2.93 2.86 24.17
N PRO A 47 1.63 2.81 23.81
CA PRO A 47 1.17 2.24 22.54
C PRO A 47 1.87 2.83 21.32
N GLY A 48 2.07 4.14 21.27
CA GLY A 48 2.78 4.79 20.17
C GLY A 48 4.22 4.31 20.01
N TYR A 49 4.92 4.03 21.11
CA TYR A 49 6.26 3.45 21.06
C TYR A 49 6.22 2.02 20.53
N LEU A 50 5.30 1.20 21.02
CA LEU A 50 5.15 -0.19 20.60
C LEU A 50 4.84 -0.30 19.10
N VAL A 51 3.91 0.54 18.60
CA VAL A 51 3.60 0.62 17.16
C VAL A 51 4.84 1.01 16.35
N ARG A 52 5.58 2.03 16.78
CA ARG A 52 6.82 2.43 16.13
C ARG A 52 7.85 1.29 16.14
N ARG A 53 8.00 0.60 17.26
CA ARG A 53 8.94 -0.50 17.38
C ARG A 53 8.57 -1.66 16.46
N LEU A 54 7.28 -2.02 16.42
CA LEU A 54 6.77 -3.02 15.51
C LEU A 54 7.04 -2.66 14.05
N HIS A 55 6.79 -1.40 13.68
CA HIS A 55 7.10 -0.91 12.33
C HIS A 55 8.60 -1.04 11.99
N GLN A 56 9.50 -0.70 12.90
CA GLN A 56 10.94 -0.85 12.70
C GLN A 56 11.34 -2.32 12.47
N ILE A 57 10.77 -3.24 13.27
CA ILE A 57 11.00 -4.68 13.10
C ILE A 57 10.46 -5.15 11.73
N HIS A 58 9.25 -4.75 11.37
CA HIS A 58 8.66 -5.07 10.07
C HIS A 58 9.56 -4.63 8.90
N VAL A 59 10.03 -3.38 8.92
CA VAL A 59 10.92 -2.84 7.88
C VAL A 59 12.23 -3.62 7.82
N ALA A 60 12.84 -3.94 8.96
CA ALA A 60 14.09 -4.71 9.01
C ALA A 60 13.89 -6.14 8.44
N MET A 61 12.81 -6.82 8.82
CA MET A 61 12.47 -8.16 8.29
C MET A 61 12.19 -8.13 6.80
N PHE A 62 11.49 -7.11 6.32
CA PHE A 62 11.20 -6.92 4.91
C PHE A 62 12.51 -6.72 4.11
N SER A 63 13.37 -5.80 4.56
CA SER A 63 14.65 -5.52 3.92
C SER A 63 15.59 -6.73 3.88
N ALA A 64 15.52 -7.59 4.89
CA ALA A 64 16.32 -8.83 4.92
C ALA A 64 15.85 -9.88 3.90
N ARG A 65 14.59 -9.80 3.43
CA ARG A 65 14.00 -10.76 2.50
C ARG A 65 13.91 -10.26 1.07
N VAL A 66 13.76 -8.95 0.90
CA VAL A 66 13.73 -8.31 -0.42
C VAL A 66 15.16 -7.91 -0.75
N ALA A 67 15.81 -8.75 -1.55
CA ALA A 67 17.17 -8.49 -2.01
C ALA A 67 17.24 -7.12 -2.72
N ASP A 68 18.33 -6.40 -2.48
CA ASP A 68 18.72 -5.14 -3.15
C ASP A 68 17.97 -3.87 -2.75
N GLY A 69 17.10 -3.89 -1.75
CA GLY A 69 16.41 -2.66 -1.27
C GLY A 69 15.62 -1.90 -2.34
N GLN A 70 15.31 -2.57 -3.45
CA GLN A 70 14.71 -1.93 -4.63
C GLN A 70 13.25 -1.54 -4.42
N VAL A 71 12.56 -2.18 -3.48
CA VAL A 71 11.13 -1.94 -3.24
C VAL A 71 10.90 -1.76 -1.75
N THR A 72 10.20 -0.69 -1.37
CA THR A 72 9.79 -0.47 0.02
C THR A 72 8.56 -1.32 0.37
N PRO A 73 8.26 -1.56 1.66
CA PRO A 73 7.03 -2.27 2.07
C PRO A 73 5.75 -1.68 1.48
N VAL A 74 5.66 -0.35 1.41
CA VAL A 74 4.50 0.35 0.82
C VAL A 74 4.42 0.12 -0.68
N GLN A 75 5.55 0.22 -1.40
CA GLN A 75 5.60 -0.07 -2.83
C GLN A 75 5.25 -1.52 -3.14
N PHE A 76 5.70 -2.45 -2.30
CA PHE A 76 5.34 -3.86 -2.41
C PHE A 76 3.83 -4.06 -2.24
N GLY A 77 3.21 -3.42 -1.24
CA GLY A 77 1.77 -3.45 -1.05
C GLY A 77 1.00 -2.93 -2.26
N LEU A 78 1.43 -1.77 -2.82
CA LEU A 78 0.85 -1.22 -4.05
C LEU A 78 0.94 -2.20 -5.22
N LEU A 79 2.12 -2.73 -5.49
CA LEU A 79 2.34 -3.67 -6.59
C LEU A 79 1.52 -4.96 -6.40
N SER A 80 1.38 -5.46 -5.17
CA SER A 80 0.57 -6.64 -4.87
C SER A 80 -0.91 -6.43 -5.19
N ILE A 81 -1.46 -5.25 -4.88
CA ILE A 81 -2.83 -4.90 -5.24
C ILE A 81 -2.98 -4.79 -6.76
N LEU A 82 -2.03 -4.14 -7.43
CA LEU A 82 -2.06 -3.97 -8.89
C LEU A 82 -2.00 -5.29 -9.65
N ILE A 83 -1.24 -6.26 -9.15
CA ILE A 83 -1.18 -7.61 -9.72
C ILE A 83 -2.54 -8.33 -9.59
N SER A 84 -3.20 -8.16 -8.44
CA SER A 84 -4.50 -8.79 -8.19
C SER A 84 -5.67 -8.10 -8.90
N ARG A 85 -5.56 -6.79 -9.14
CA ARG A 85 -6.62 -5.95 -9.76
C ARG A 85 -6.03 -4.95 -10.74
N PRO A 86 -5.63 -5.40 -11.93
CA PRO A 86 -5.16 -4.51 -12.99
C PRO A 86 -6.23 -3.51 -13.40
N GLY A 87 -5.84 -2.26 -13.63
CA GLY A 87 -6.76 -1.19 -14.03
C GLY A 87 -7.50 -0.52 -12.87
N ILE A 88 -7.11 -0.79 -11.62
CA ILE A 88 -7.64 -0.04 -10.47
C ILE A 88 -7.25 1.44 -10.57
N ASP A 89 -8.14 2.33 -10.20
CA ASP A 89 -7.81 3.75 -10.19
C ASP A 89 -6.97 4.15 -8.97
N GLN A 90 -6.18 5.20 -9.18
CA GLN A 90 -5.22 5.68 -8.19
C GLN A 90 -5.86 6.07 -6.85
N ALA A 91 -7.07 6.63 -6.86
CA ALA A 91 -7.75 7.05 -5.63
C ALA A 91 -8.20 5.85 -4.79
N THR A 92 -8.79 4.85 -5.44
CA THR A 92 -9.18 3.59 -4.79
C THR A 92 -7.97 2.86 -4.22
N LEU A 93 -6.88 2.78 -4.99
CA LEU A 93 -5.63 2.16 -4.56
C LEU A 93 -5.05 2.85 -3.32
N GLY A 94 -5.07 4.17 -3.27
CA GLY A 94 -4.61 4.94 -2.11
C GLY A 94 -5.48 4.73 -0.88
N ALA A 95 -6.79 4.73 -1.06
CA ALA A 95 -7.74 4.52 0.04
C ALA A 95 -7.56 3.15 0.71
N GLU A 96 -7.31 2.10 -0.07
CA GLU A 96 -7.08 0.75 0.48
C GLU A 96 -5.81 0.62 1.33
N LEU A 97 -4.80 1.41 1.00
CA LEU A 97 -3.53 1.42 1.75
C LEU A 97 -3.48 2.50 2.83
N GLY A 98 -4.56 3.28 2.99
CA GLY A 98 -4.59 4.39 3.94
C GLY A 98 -3.58 5.49 3.62
N LEU A 99 -3.28 5.69 2.33
CA LEU A 99 -2.34 6.69 1.86
C LEU A 99 -3.08 7.92 1.35
N ASP A 100 -2.50 9.10 1.61
CA ASP A 100 -3.02 10.33 1.03
C ASP A 100 -2.72 10.40 -0.49
N PRO A 101 -3.54 11.14 -1.27
CA PRO A 101 -3.42 11.18 -2.72
C PRO A 101 -2.07 11.66 -3.25
N ALA A 102 -1.39 12.57 -2.53
CA ALA A 102 -0.10 13.10 -2.96
C ALA A 102 1.00 12.04 -2.81
N ASN A 103 1.01 11.31 -1.70
CA ASN A 103 1.92 10.19 -1.49
C ASN A 103 1.71 9.08 -2.51
N VAL A 104 0.44 8.71 -2.80
CA VAL A 104 0.14 7.71 -3.83
C VAL A 104 0.68 8.15 -5.19
N ALA A 105 0.42 9.39 -5.59
CA ALA A 105 0.88 9.93 -6.87
C ALA A 105 2.41 9.86 -7.00
N GLU A 106 3.13 10.23 -5.94
CA GLU A 106 4.59 10.22 -5.91
C GLU A 106 5.16 8.79 -5.94
N ILE A 107 4.59 7.87 -5.17
CA ILE A 107 5.02 6.47 -5.17
C ILE A 107 4.81 5.84 -6.55
N LEU A 108 3.63 6.04 -7.14
CA LEU A 108 3.31 5.52 -8.47
C LEU A 108 4.22 6.12 -9.55
N ARG A 109 4.55 7.41 -9.45
CA ARG A 109 5.49 8.05 -10.37
C ARG A 109 6.87 7.38 -10.31
N ARG A 110 7.40 7.15 -9.10
CA ARG A 110 8.70 6.48 -8.91
C ARG A 110 8.70 5.04 -9.43
N LEU A 111 7.61 4.32 -9.27
CA LEU A 111 7.47 2.96 -9.80
C LEU A 111 7.38 2.96 -11.33
N GLU A 112 6.69 3.95 -11.92
CA GLU A 112 6.60 4.15 -13.36
C GLU A 112 7.95 4.52 -13.97
N ASP A 113 8.70 5.45 -13.34
CA ASP A 113 10.06 5.84 -13.75
C ASP A 113 11.02 4.63 -13.78
N ARG A 114 10.73 3.62 -12.98
CA ARG A 114 11.48 2.34 -12.91
C ARG A 114 10.91 1.24 -13.79
N ASN A 115 9.92 1.52 -14.62
CA ASN A 115 9.22 0.57 -15.49
C ASN A 115 8.58 -0.61 -14.75
N LEU A 116 8.20 -0.43 -13.48
CA LEU A 116 7.51 -1.45 -12.67
C LEU A 116 6.00 -1.42 -12.84
N LEU A 117 5.45 -0.33 -13.37
CA LEU A 117 4.04 -0.19 -13.72
C LEU A 117 3.88 0.82 -14.88
N THR A 118 2.68 0.84 -15.46
CA THR A 118 2.27 1.84 -16.44
C THR A 118 0.94 2.44 -16.01
N ARG A 119 0.78 3.75 -16.14
CA ARG A 119 -0.47 4.45 -15.86
C ARG A 119 -1.07 4.97 -17.14
N VAL A 120 -2.38 4.81 -17.28
CA VAL A 120 -3.15 5.32 -18.41
C VAL A 120 -4.26 6.24 -17.92
N VAL A 121 -4.59 7.24 -18.72
CA VAL A 121 -5.77 8.08 -18.44
C VAL A 121 -7.01 7.27 -18.80
N ASP A 122 -8.00 7.24 -17.90
CA ASP A 122 -9.26 6.57 -18.14
C ASP A 122 -9.97 7.20 -19.35
N PRO A 123 -10.27 6.43 -20.41
CA PRO A 123 -10.97 6.96 -21.60
C PRO A 123 -12.34 7.55 -21.28
N GLN A 124 -13.02 7.03 -20.25
CA GLN A 124 -14.35 7.47 -19.84
C GLN A 124 -14.31 8.66 -18.86
N ASN A 125 -13.19 8.84 -18.17
CA ASN A 125 -13.01 9.94 -17.21
C ASN A 125 -11.57 10.43 -17.20
N ARG A 126 -11.29 11.48 -17.95
CA ARG A 126 -9.95 12.05 -18.09
C ARG A 126 -9.31 12.56 -16.78
N ARG A 127 -10.09 12.68 -15.68
CA ARG A 127 -9.57 13.03 -14.36
C ARG A 127 -9.05 11.82 -13.60
N ARG A 128 -9.36 10.59 -14.06
CA ARG A 128 -8.90 9.33 -13.43
C ARG A 128 -7.67 8.80 -14.15
N LYS A 129 -6.75 8.28 -13.36
CA LYS A 129 -5.62 7.49 -13.85
C LYS A 129 -5.78 6.07 -13.38
N LEU A 130 -5.72 5.13 -14.32
CA LEU A 130 -5.75 3.70 -14.08
C LEU A 130 -4.29 3.18 -14.03
N CYS A 131 -4.03 2.23 -13.14
CA CYS A 131 -2.71 1.64 -12.94
C CYS A 131 -2.69 0.16 -13.36
#